data_b5fae142369cac58284c0f5fffd1ed64
#
_entry.id   b5fae142369cac58284c0f5fffd1ed64
#
_cell.length_a   1.000
_cell.length_b   1.000
_cell.length_c   1.000
_cell.angle_alpha   90.00
_cell.angle_beta   90.00
_cell.angle_gamma   90.00
#
_symmetry.space_group_name_H-M   'P 1'
#
loop_
_entity.id
_entity.type
_entity.pdbx_description
1 polymer ?
#
loop_
_entity_poly.entity_id
_entity_poly.type
_entity_poly.pdbx_seq_one_letter_code
_entity_poly.pdbx_strand_id
1 'polypeptide(L)'
;EFDYKCDSIYSLPRSNPTISNFLILGNTVAHGELVHTREGTNATLANGIIVDASNLGPCWEVDNDATVTAANDGTNAYGNLVAASVAMACGTNKFGSGDTMTSTWAAATTNSITDISSSLTGYVNGANESAVTVNTSVLVGAFWDTPTEIGAIPSGGTDWTAGWSDL
;
A
#
# COMPACT_ATOMS: atom_id res chain seq x y z
N GLU A 1 7.33 4.31 -6.73
CA GLU A 1 7.31 3.30 -7.80
C GLU A 1 8.10 2.06 -7.35
N PHE A 2 7.50 0.91 -7.51
CA PHE A 2 8.16 -0.38 -7.29
C PHE A 2 8.31 -1.03 -8.66
N ASP A 3 9.53 -1.07 -9.15
CA ASP A 3 9.85 -1.55 -10.48
C ASP A 3 10.94 -2.63 -10.40
N TYR A 4 10.77 -3.67 -11.21
CA TYR A 4 11.76 -4.70 -11.41
C TYR A 4 11.98 -4.91 -12.91
N LYS A 5 12.89 -4.14 -13.49
CA LYS A 5 13.18 -4.21 -14.91
C LYS A 5 14.39 -5.10 -15.18
N CYS A 6 14.14 -6.35 -15.52
CA CYS A 6 15.13 -7.26 -16.11
C CYS A 6 14.66 -7.75 -17.48
N ASP A 7 15.45 -8.58 -18.12
CA ASP A 7 15.14 -9.17 -19.44
C ASP A 7 13.83 -9.97 -19.45
N SER A 8 13.31 -10.33 -18.28
CA SER A 8 12.03 -11.00 -18.10
C SER A 8 11.45 -10.66 -16.72
N ILE A 9 10.14 -10.45 -16.66
CA ILE A 9 9.39 -10.27 -15.40
C ILE A 9 9.53 -11.46 -14.43
N TYR A 10 10.02 -12.60 -14.90
CA TYR A 10 10.30 -13.80 -14.11
C TYR A 10 11.78 -13.99 -13.75
N SER A 11 12.65 -13.04 -14.10
CA SER A 11 14.08 -13.12 -13.75
C SER A 11 14.29 -13.08 -12.22
N LEU A 12 15.32 -13.75 -11.76
CA LEU A 12 15.71 -13.81 -10.35
C LEU A 12 17.08 -13.17 -10.11
N PRO A 13 17.32 -12.60 -8.91
CA PRO A 13 16.40 -12.41 -7.80
C PRO A 13 15.42 -11.26 -8.05
N ARG A 14 14.18 -11.37 -7.56
CA ARG A 14 13.19 -10.30 -7.61
C ARG A 14 13.34 -9.36 -6.44
N SER A 15 12.97 -8.09 -6.66
CA SER A 15 12.66 -7.18 -5.55
C SER A 15 11.48 -7.76 -4.76
N ASN A 16 11.63 -7.85 -3.44
CA ASN A 16 10.58 -8.33 -2.54
C ASN A 16 10.69 -7.65 -1.17
N PRO A 17 10.59 -6.31 -1.12
CA PRO A 17 10.63 -5.58 0.13
C PRO A 17 9.38 -5.86 0.96
N THR A 18 9.55 -5.82 2.29
CA THR A 18 8.44 -5.67 3.23
C THR A 18 8.49 -4.26 3.79
N ILE A 19 7.39 -3.52 3.66
CA ILE A 19 7.23 -2.17 4.19
C ILE A 19 6.02 -2.18 5.11
N SER A 20 6.18 -1.71 6.33
CA SER A 20 5.10 -1.66 7.31
C SER A 20 4.96 -0.28 7.94
N ASN A 21 3.74 0.00 8.40
CA ASN A 21 3.41 1.22 9.13
C ASN A 21 3.77 2.50 8.36
N PHE A 22 3.23 2.60 7.16
CA PHE A 22 3.43 3.75 6.27
C PHE A 22 2.17 4.62 6.15
N LEU A 23 2.38 5.88 5.81
CA LEU A 23 1.35 6.83 5.41
C LEU A 23 1.76 7.50 4.10
N ILE A 24 0.88 7.44 3.11
CA ILE A 24 1.04 8.11 1.81
C ILE A 24 -0.12 9.08 1.63
N LEU A 25 0.20 10.35 1.44
CA LEU A 25 -0.78 11.41 1.20
C LEU A 25 -0.63 11.95 -0.22
N GLY A 26 -1.72 11.95 -0.97
CA GLY A 26 -1.84 12.67 -2.23
C GLY A 26 -1.89 14.18 -1.98
N ASN A 27 -1.42 14.95 -2.94
CA ASN A 27 -1.46 16.40 -2.88
C ASN A 27 -2.70 16.99 -3.61
N THR A 28 -2.81 18.31 -3.68
CA THR A 28 -3.94 19.02 -4.32
C THR A 28 -3.74 19.29 -5.81
N VAL A 29 -2.65 18.83 -6.41
CA VAL A 29 -2.41 18.90 -7.87
C VAL A 29 -2.59 17.54 -8.49
N ALA A 30 -2.97 17.51 -9.77
CA ALA A 30 -3.08 16.27 -10.52
C ALA A 30 -1.73 15.52 -10.50
N HIS A 31 -1.81 14.24 -10.22
CA HIS A 31 -0.66 13.34 -10.11
C HIS A 31 -0.99 12.02 -10.80
N GLY A 32 0.02 11.21 -11.03
CA GLY A 32 -0.15 9.81 -11.36
C GLY A 32 -0.56 9.00 -10.13
N GLU A 33 -0.25 7.75 -10.13
CA GLU A 33 -0.54 6.82 -9.03
C GLU A 33 0.26 7.19 -7.77
N LEU A 34 -0.35 7.10 -6.59
CA LEU A 34 0.37 7.26 -5.33
C LEU A 34 1.26 6.05 -5.02
N VAL A 35 0.77 4.86 -5.36
CA VAL A 35 1.53 3.61 -5.33
C VAL A 35 1.46 2.98 -6.70
N HIS A 36 2.61 2.78 -7.33
CA HIS A 36 2.73 2.14 -8.63
C HIS A 36 3.60 0.89 -8.52
N THR A 37 3.04 -0.25 -8.86
CA THR A 37 3.73 -1.54 -8.87
C THR A 37 3.68 -2.13 -10.27
N ARG A 38 4.84 -2.45 -10.83
CA ARG A 38 4.97 -2.86 -12.22
C ARG A 38 6.10 -3.86 -12.44
N GLU A 39 6.23 -4.34 -13.69
CA GLU A 39 7.35 -5.18 -14.15
C GLU A 39 7.57 -6.46 -13.30
N GLY A 40 6.48 -7.04 -12.79
CA GLY A 40 6.57 -8.26 -12.00
C GLY A 40 7.15 -8.10 -10.61
N THR A 41 7.17 -6.87 -10.07
CA THR A 41 7.61 -6.60 -8.70
C THR A 41 6.81 -7.42 -7.69
N ASN A 42 7.51 -8.01 -6.73
CA ASN A 42 6.94 -8.54 -5.51
C ASN A 42 7.20 -7.56 -4.36
N ALA A 43 6.26 -7.47 -3.46
CA ALA A 43 6.39 -6.68 -2.24
C ALA A 43 5.33 -7.08 -1.23
N THR A 44 5.58 -6.85 0.05
CA THR A 44 4.56 -6.84 1.09
C THR A 44 4.44 -5.43 1.65
N LEU A 45 3.28 -4.81 1.44
CA LEU A 45 2.93 -3.53 2.04
C LEU A 45 1.92 -3.81 3.16
N ALA A 46 2.33 -3.55 4.40
CA ALA A 46 1.56 -3.93 5.58
C ALA A 46 1.21 -2.72 6.46
N ASN A 47 0.03 -2.77 7.07
CA ASN A 47 -0.39 -1.80 8.09
C ASN A 47 -0.23 -0.35 7.62
N GLY A 48 -0.65 -0.07 6.39
CA GLY A 48 -0.48 1.22 5.74
C GLY A 48 -1.76 2.03 5.60
N ILE A 49 -1.59 3.31 5.35
CA ILE A 49 -2.67 4.24 5.04
C ILE A 49 -2.32 4.97 3.75
N ILE A 50 -3.27 5.04 2.82
CA ILE A 50 -3.16 5.80 1.58
C ILE A 50 -4.36 6.75 1.51
N VAL A 51 -4.11 8.04 1.36
CA VAL A 51 -5.16 9.07 1.30
C VAL A 51 -4.95 9.93 0.07
N ASP A 52 -5.97 10.02 -0.77
CA ASP A 52 -6.10 11.04 -1.81
C ASP A 52 -7.45 11.75 -1.66
N ALA A 53 -7.49 12.79 -0.84
CA ALA A 53 -8.69 13.60 -0.64
C ALA A 53 -9.07 14.40 -1.90
N SER A 54 -8.12 14.64 -2.80
CA SER A 54 -8.33 15.40 -4.03
C SER A 54 -8.97 14.57 -5.14
N ASN A 55 -8.82 13.26 -5.10
CA ASN A 55 -9.26 12.32 -6.14
C ASN A 55 -8.70 12.67 -7.53
N LEU A 56 -7.48 13.19 -7.59
CA LEU A 56 -6.83 13.68 -8.81
C LEU A 56 -5.97 12.64 -9.52
N GLY A 57 -5.68 11.52 -8.86
CA GLY A 57 -4.99 10.36 -9.44
C GLY A 57 -5.42 9.07 -8.76
N PRO A 58 -5.06 7.91 -9.30
CA PRO A 58 -5.31 6.64 -8.62
C PRO A 58 -4.43 6.49 -7.37
N CYS A 59 -4.98 5.86 -6.34
CA CYS A 59 -4.21 5.58 -5.15
C CYS A 59 -3.22 4.44 -5.35
N TRP A 60 -3.62 3.40 -6.04
CA TRP A 60 -2.75 2.25 -6.32
C TRP A 60 -3.01 1.72 -7.72
N GLU A 61 -1.94 1.48 -8.45
CA GLU A 61 -1.98 0.81 -9.74
C GLU A 61 -1.00 -0.36 -9.75
N VAL A 62 -1.47 -1.51 -10.25
CA VAL A 62 -0.65 -2.67 -10.57
C VAL A 62 -0.58 -2.74 -12.09
N ASP A 63 0.50 -2.27 -12.66
CA ASP A 63 0.65 -2.13 -14.11
C ASP A 63 0.87 -3.47 -14.79
N ASN A 64 0.13 -3.66 -15.88
CA ASN A 64 0.08 -4.75 -16.84
C ASN A 64 -0.31 -6.16 -16.33
N ASP A 65 -0.89 -6.96 -17.24
CA ASP A 65 -1.35 -8.33 -16.98
C ASP A 65 -0.26 -9.24 -16.41
N ALA A 66 0.97 -9.04 -16.83
CA ALA A 66 2.09 -9.85 -16.40
C ALA A 66 2.44 -9.62 -14.92
N THR A 67 2.32 -8.37 -14.43
CA THR A 67 2.53 -8.05 -13.02
C THR A 67 1.42 -8.64 -12.15
N VAL A 68 0.15 -8.53 -12.57
CA VAL A 68 -0.98 -9.14 -11.87
C VAL A 68 -0.85 -10.66 -11.85
N THR A 69 -0.46 -11.27 -12.96
CA THR A 69 -0.23 -12.72 -13.05
C THR A 69 0.89 -13.16 -12.10
N ALA A 70 2.01 -12.44 -12.11
CA ALA A 70 3.13 -12.72 -11.22
C ALA A 70 2.77 -12.52 -9.74
N ALA A 71 1.91 -11.54 -9.44
CA ALA A 71 1.42 -11.28 -8.08
C ALA A 71 0.49 -12.37 -7.53
N ASN A 72 -0.17 -13.11 -8.42
CA ASN A 72 -1.19 -14.10 -8.08
C ASN A 72 -0.80 -15.55 -8.46
N ASP A 73 0.42 -15.81 -8.88
CA ASP A 73 0.78 -17.10 -9.47
C ASP A 73 0.73 -18.29 -8.48
N GLY A 74 0.58 -18.01 -7.20
CA GLY A 74 0.31 -18.99 -6.14
C GLY A 74 1.42 -20.03 -5.90
N THR A 75 2.46 -20.04 -6.73
CA THR A 75 3.56 -21.01 -6.59
C THR A 75 4.56 -20.60 -5.52
N ASN A 76 4.48 -19.38 -5.03
CA ASN A 76 5.36 -18.77 -4.02
C ASN A 76 6.87 -18.89 -4.31
N ALA A 77 7.25 -19.41 -5.45
CA ALA A 77 8.66 -19.55 -5.82
C ALA A 77 9.39 -18.20 -5.88
N TYR A 78 8.60 -17.12 -6.03
CA TYR A 78 9.14 -15.77 -6.29
C TYR A 78 8.58 -14.70 -5.36
N GLY A 79 7.75 -15.06 -4.38
CA GLY A 79 6.99 -14.13 -3.54
C GLY A 79 5.73 -13.60 -4.24
N ASN A 80 4.92 -12.84 -3.53
CA ASN A 80 3.69 -12.24 -4.02
C ASN A 80 3.70 -10.74 -3.77
N LEU A 81 2.93 -10.01 -4.58
CA LEU A 81 2.54 -8.65 -4.21
C LEU A 81 1.37 -8.74 -3.24
N VAL A 82 1.57 -8.28 -2.01
CA VAL A 82 0.59 -8.39 -0.92
C VAL A 82 0.32 -7.04 -0.30
N ALA A 83 -0.97 -6.70 -0.18
CA ALA A 83 -1.47 -5.61 0.65
C ALA A 83 -2.06 -6.20 1.94
N ALA A 84 -1.34 -6.12 3.06
CA ALA A 84 -1.73 -6.72 4.32
C ALA A 84 -2.21 -5.65 5.30
N SER A 85 -3.52 -5.44 5.42
CA SER A 85 -4.12 -4.38 6.24
C SER A 85 -3.74 -2.98 5.79
N VAL A 86 -4.16 -2.61 4.59
CA VAL A 86 -3.98 -1.26 4.03
C VAL A 86 -5.34 -0.55 4.00
N ALA A 87 -5.42 0.60 4.67
CA ALA A 87 -6.58 1.47 4.62
C ALA A 87 -6.45 2.47 3.46
N MET A 88 -7.53 2.68 2.73
CA MET A 88 -7.57 3.63 1.62
C MET A 88 -8.70 4.63 1.77
N ALA A 89 -8.38 5.92 1.67
CA ALA A 89 -9.32 7.03 1.60
C ALA A 89 -9.11 7.74 0.25
N CYS A 90 -9.57 7.12 -0.83
CA CYS A 90 -9.22 7.47 -2.21
C CYS A 90 -10.44 7.78 -3.10
N GLY A 91 -11.58 8.03 -2.50
CA GLY A 91 -12.79 8.36 -3.26
C GLY A 91 -13.13 7.31 -4.32
N THR A 92 -13.51 7.76 -5.52
CA THR A 92 -13.89 6.89 -6.63
C THR A 92 -12.73 6.43 -7.50
N ASN A 93 -11.54 7.03 -7.35
CA ASN A 93 -10.38 6.75 -8.18
C ASN A 93 -9.34 5.88 -7.47
N LYS A 94 -9.80 4.92 -6.68
CA LYS A 94 -8.92 4.08 -5.87
C LYS A 94 -7.87 3.31 -6.71
N PHE A 95 -8.31 2.71 -7.82
CA PHE A 95 -7.48 1.85 -8.68
C PHE A 95 -7.38 2.34 -10.13
N GLY A 96 -7.72 3.61 -10.38
CA GLY A 96 -7.82 4.12 -11.74
C GLY A 96 -9.17 3.78 -12.41
N SER A 97 -9.60 4.67 -13.31
CA SER A 97 -10.86 4.48 -14.03
C SER A 97 -10.70 3.40 -15.09
N GLY A 98 -11.47 2.32 -14.96
CA GLY A 98 -11.46 1.20 -15.91
C GLY A 98 -10.29 0.21 -15.70
N ASP A 99 -9.47 0.39 -14.69
CA ASP A 99 -8.44 -0.58 -14.34
C ASP A 99 -9.05 -1.82 -13.66
N THR A 100 -9.24 -2.86 -14.49
CA THR A 100 -9.73 -4.16 -14.02
C THR A 100 -8.62 -5.04 -13.45
N MET A 101 -7.37 -4.81 -13.79
CA MET A 101 -6.23 -5.60 -13.35
C MET A 101 -5.92 -5.34 -11.88
N THR A 102 -5.77 -4.09 -11.50
CA THR A 102 -5.55 -3.72 -10.10
C THR A 102 -6.73 -4.12 -9.22
N SER A 103 -7.96 -3.95 -9.71
CA SER A 103 -9.16 -4.39 -8.99
C SER A 103 -9.19 -5.91 -8.77
N THR A 104 -8.79 -6.69 -9.76
CA THR A 104 -8.68 -8.15 -9.67
C THR A 104 -7.63 -8.58 -8.65
N TRP A 105 -6.44 -7.95 -8.69
CA TRP A 105 -5.41 -8.19 -7.70
C TRP A 105 -5.88 -7.81 -6.29
N ALA A 106 -6.50 -6.65 -6.12
CA ALA A 106 -6.97 -6.17 -4.83
C ALA A 106 -8.06 -7.07 -4.21
N ALA A 107 -8.87 -7.71 -5.03
CA ALA A 107 -9.91 -8.65 -4.60
C ALA A 107 -9.37 -10.05 -4.24
N ALA A 108 -8.09 -10.35 -4.48
CA ALA A 108 -7.50 -11.63 -4.12
C ALA A 108 -7.51 -11.83 -2.59
N THR A 109 -7.76 -13.05 -2.15
CA THR A 109 -7.90 -13.39 -0.71
C THR A 109 -6.62 -13.16 0.11
N THR A 110 -5.48 -13.03 -0.55
CA THR A 110 -4.21 -12.68 0.08
C THR A 110 -4.13 -11.21 0.47
N ASN A 111 -5.00 -10.36 -0.10
CA ASN A 111 -5.02 -8.94 0.15
C ASN A 111 -6.09 -8.55 1.17
N SER A 112 -5.78 -7.56 1.99
CA SER A 112 -6.68 -6.95 2.96
C SER A 112 -6.61 -5.44 2.80
N ILE A 113 -7.50 -4.90 1.96
CA ILE A 113 -7.64 -3.47 1.68
C ILE A 113 -9.00 -3.03 2.21
N THR A 114 -8.99 -1.99 3.05
CA THR A 114 -10.20 -1.45 3.69
C THR A 114 -10.45 -0.03 3.24
N ASP A 115 -11.64 0.24 2.71
CA ASP A 115 -12.05 1.61 2.41
C ASP A 115 -12.46 2.33 3.69
N ILE A 116 -11.91 3.51 3.89
CA ILE A 116 -12.25 4.39 5.02
C ILE A 116 -12.51 5.82 4.54
N SER A 117 -13.18 6.60 5.39
CA SER A 117 -13.10 8.07 5.31
C SER A 117 -11.98 8.50 6.23
N SER A 118 -10.98 9.23 5.72
CA SER A 118 -9.86 9.63 6.57
C SER A 118 -10.31 10.56 7.69
N SER A 119 -9.78 10.31 8.87
CA SER A 119 -9.93 11.13 10.08
C SER A 119 -8.59 11.60 10.64
N LEU A 120 -7.55 11.54 9.82
CA LEU A 120 -6.20 12.01 10.16
C LEU A 120 -6.21 13.47 10.67
N THR A 121 -5.35 13.76 11.63
CA THR A 121 -5.00 15.11 12.04
C THR A 121 -3.52 15.32 11.74
N GLY A 122 -3.23 16.01 10.64
CA GLY A 122 -1.88 16.01 10.09
C GLY A 122 -1.47 14.60 9.68
N TYR A 123 -0.39 14.10 10.25
CA TYR A 123 0.10 12.73 10.01
C TYR A 123 -0.34 11.72 11.08
N VAL A 124 -1.09 12.18 12.10
CA VAL A 124 -1.51 11.35 13.24
C VAL A 124 -2.86 10.68 12.95
N ASN A 125 -2.97 9.39 13.24
CA ASN A 125 -4.20 8.64 13.08
C ASN A 125 -5.37 9.23 13.89
N GLY A 126 -6.53 9.26 13.26
CA GLY A 126 -7.80 9.50 13.94
C GLY A 126 -8.54 8.19 14.22
N ALA A 127 -9.82 8.31 14.56
CA ALA A 127 -10.64 7.17 14.98
C ALA A 127 -10.85 6.13 13.86
N ASN A 128 -10.96 6.58 12.61
CA ASN A 128 -11.25 5.67 11.50
C ASN A 128 -10.03 4.83 11.12
N GLU A 129 -8.83 5.40 11.16
CA GLU A 129 -7.58 4.70 10.95
C GLU A 129 -7.30 3.70 12.08
N SER A 130 -7.51 4.13 13.34
CA SER A 130 -7.30 3.30 14.54
C SER A 130 -8.28 2.12 14.64
N ALA A 131 -9.42 2.18 13.96
CA ALA A 131 -10.39 1.09 13.91
C ALA A 131 -9.98 -0.04 12.97
N VAL A 132 -9.00 0.17 12.10
CA VAL A 132 -8.53 -0.86 11.16
C VAL A 132 -7.60 -1.84 11.87
N THR A 133 -7.93 -3.12 11.77
CA THR A 133 -7.15 -4.17 12.43
C THR A 133 -5.76 -4.31 11.80
N VAL A 134 -4.72 -4.28 12.62
CA VAL A 134 -3.34 -4.53 12.18
C VAL A 134 -3.14 -5.99 11.76
N ASN A 135 -2.25 -6.20 10.80
CA ASN A 135 -1.81 -7.52 10.41
C ASN A 135 -0.33 -7.70 10.78
N THR A 136 -0.08 -8.55 11.77
CA THR A 136 1.29 -8.87 12.22
C THR A 136 1.82 -10.16 11.61
N SER A 137 0.95 -10.96 10.97
CA SER A 137 1.32 -12.29 10.46
C SER A 137 2.36 -12.25 9.32
N VAL A 138 2.45 -11.12 8.62
CA VAL A 138 3.41 -10.91 7.53
C VAL A 138 4.74 -10.30 7.99
N LEU A 139 4.82 -9.87 9.26
CA LEU A 139 6.01 -9.26 9.86
C LEU A 139 6.82 -10.35 10.57
N VAL A 140 7.59 -11.09 9.80
CA VAL A 140 8.34 -12.25 10.30
C VAL A 140 9.76 -11.88 10.65
N GLY A 141 10.22 -12.30 11.83
CA GLY A 141 11.58 -12.12 12.31
C GLY A 141 11.73 -11.04 13.40
N ALA A 142 12.89 -11.01 14.04
CA ALA A 142 13.17 -10.15 15.18
C ALA A 142 13.41 -8.66 14.82
N PHE A 143 13.37 -8.32 13.54
CA PHE A 143 13.53 -6.93 13.07
C PHE A 143 12.30 -6.07 13.35
N TRP A 144 11.11 -6.69 13.39
CA TRP A 144 9.85 -5.98 13.48
C TRP A 144 9.38 -5.79 14.91
N ASP A 145 9.05 -4.55 15.26
CA ASP A 145 8.22 -4.30 16.44
C ASP A 145 6.77 -4.70 16.15
N THR A 146 6.02 -5.02 17.20
CA THR A 146 4.59 -5.34 17.06
C THR A 146 3.78 -4.04 17.00
N PRO A 147 3.23 -3.65 15.83
CA PRO A 147 2.43 -2.46 15.74
C PRO A 147 1.08 -2.65 16.44
N THR A 148 0.58 -1.58 17.04
CA THR A 148 -0.75 -1.54 17.67
C THR A 148 -1.80 -0.91 16.79
N GLU A 149 -1.39 -0.10 15.81
CA GLU A 149 -2.24 0.55 14.81
C GLU A 149 -1.57 0.50 13.44
N ILE A 150 -2.35 0.71 12.39
CA ILE A 150 -1.82 0.93 11.04
C ILE A 150 -1.27 2.37 10.90
N GLY A 151 -0.57 2.67 9.81
CA GLY A 151 -0.07 4.02 9.54
C GLY A 151 1.22 4.35 10.28
N ALA A 152 1.74 5.55 10.04
CA ALA A 152 3.06 5.98 10.51
C ALA A 152 3.05 6.50 11.95
N ILE A 153 1.95 7.14 12.40
CA ILE A 153 1.83 7.72 13.73
C ILE A 153 0.48 7.29 14.33
N PRO A 154 0.49 6.47 15.38
CA PRO A 154 -0.74 5.99 16.00
C PRO A 154 -1.53 7.12 16.66
N SER A 155 -2.82 6.86 16.93
CA SER A 155 -3.71 7.80 17.63
C SER A 155 -3.15 8.19 18.99
N GLY A 156 -3.12 9.50 19.24
CA GLY A 156 -2.48 10.05 20.44
C GLY A 156 -0.96 9.96 20.47
N GLY A 157 -0.33 9.46 19.41
CA GLY A 157 1.12 9.45 19.26
C GLY A 157 1.68 10.85 19.08
N THR A 158 2.97 11.01 19.39
CA THR A 158 3.69 12.26 19.13
C THR A 158 4.05 12.32 17.65
N ASP A 159 3.69 13.41 17.00
CA ASP A 159 4.14 13.65 15.62
C ASP A 159 5.65 13.88 15.59
N TRP A 160 6.38 12.81 15.26
CA TRP A 160 7.84 12.83 15.15
C TRP A 160 8.34 13.58 13.90
N THR A 161 7.42 13.93 12.99
CA THR A 161 7.75 14.69 11.78
C THR A 161 7.68 16.21 12.02
N ALA A 162 7.11 16.62 13.15
CA ALA A 162 6.93 18.04 13.46
C ALA A 162 8.23 18.83 13.45
N GLY A 163 8.26 19.90 12.67
CA GLY A 163 9.40 20.81 12.57
C GLY A 163 10.39 20.48 11.46
N TRP A 164 10.22 19.37 10.74
CA TRP A 164 11.03 19.04 9.57
C TRP A 164 10.23 18.56 8.35
N SER A 165 8.93 18.38 8.49
CA SER A 165 8.01 18.13 7.37
C SER A 165 6.92 19.19 7.33
N ASP A 166 6.48 19.54 6.14
CA ASP A 166 5.35 20.45 5.88
C ASP A 166 4.18 19.66 5.30
N LEU A 167 2.96 19.98 5.78
CA LEU A 167 1.68 19.52 5.21
C LEU A 167 1.03 20.64 4.42
#